data_0e6f8531018489e18407a184e70ce1cd
#
_entry.id   0e6f8531018489e18407a184e70ce1cd
#
_cell.length_a   1.000
_cell.length_b   1.000
_cell.length_c   1.000
_cell.angle_alpha   90.00
_cell.angle_beta   90.00
_cell.angle_gamma   90.00
#
_symmetry.space_group_name_H-M   'P 1'
#
loop_
_entity.id
_entity.type
_entity.pdbx_description
1 polymer ?
#
loop_
_entity_poly.entity_id
_entity_poly.type
_entity_poly.pdbx_seq_one_letter_code
_entity_poly.pdbx_strand_id
1 'polypeptide(L)'
;MTNTPQADLERRSRPARPRYRGLLMSVLAAVSLWAAGASAAERDEFFWLGEINKATAVINTDEGLLDRQLTPGIAAAIAKVIADGNKEGARRPSSVITFEPLLIKAGGMDVTLLHAGRSSQDMHATYRAAILRDDLLDLADQLNATARTLVELAAAHADTVVPNYTNGVAAQPNSFGHYLLGHAAGFARDAERIRQAYARIDRSAMGTTVLNGTGWPLNRQRMADYLGFAQLVDNAYDASQISSMDEPVEVGAVVTAIALHTGNFVEDIMTQYAGSRPWILLQEGGGNTYVSSAMPQKRNPGLLNSTRSDASTAVTLALGPILQTHNITPGMPDPKDVEQNTAMVEAGIKTLKDLDKVLKALVINRDRALEELNSDWTASQELADILMRKYAVPFREGHHFASGVVDYARQNDIKPLDFPYAEAQRIYAEAVAGTKYPQALPMAETEFRAALDPVAIVKARSTSGGPQPAEMERMIAKARAGLADQDAWIKERRGVIDAALARLDADFAKLTP
;
A
#
# COMPACT_ATOMS: atom_id res chain seq x y z
N MET A 1 11.41 10.57 61.90
CA MET A 1 10.47 9.86 62.74
C MET A 1 9.11 10.04 62.05
N THR A 2 8.39 9.10 61.49
CA THR A 2 8.15 7.70 61.78
C THR A 2 7.66 6.98 60.50
N ASN A 3 8.24 5.83 60.24
CA ASN A 3 7.69 4.56 59.76
C ASN A 3 6.60 4.48 58.69
N THR A 4 7.01 3.88 57.59
CA THR A 4 6.23 3.06 56.63
C THR A 4 5.75 1.75 57.30
N PRO A 5 4.69 1.12 56.73
CA PRO A 5 4.77 -0.32 56.56
C PRO A 5 4.56 -0.79 55.11
N GLN A 6 5.42 -1.68 54.69
CA GLN A 6 5.27 -2.60 53.55
C GLN A 6 4.03 -3.49 53.75
N ALA A 7 3.32 -3.72 52.66
CA ALA A 7 2.32 -4.78 52.54
C ALA A 7 2.69 -5.73 51.40
N ASP A 8 2.88 -6.98 51.75
CA ASP A 8 3.07 -8.15 50.89
C ASP A 8 1.94 -8.32 49.89
N LEU A 9 2.28 -8.63 48.65
CA LEU A 9 1.37 -9.14 47.60
C LEU A 9 1.70 -10.60 47.29
N GLU A 10 0.85 -11.44 47.82
CA GLU A 10 0.85 -12.91 47.62
C GLU A 10 0.72 -13.29 46.17
N ARG A 11 1.53 -14.25 45.76
CA ARG A 11 1.45 -15.01 44.52
C ARG A 11 0.17 -15.86 44.50
N ARG A 12 -0.76 -15.59 43.61
CA ARG A 12 -1.85 -16.50 43.26
C ARG A 12 -1.50 -17.33 42.05
N SER A 13 -1.46 -18.64 42.27
CA SER A 13 -1.27 -19.72 41.30
C SER A 13 -2.40 -19.78 40.27
N ARG A 14 -2.05 -19.98 38.99
CA ARG A 14 -2.99 -20.25 37.90
C ARG A 14 -3.47 -21.70 37.91
N PRO A 15 -4.74 -22.00 37.66
CA PRO A 15 -5.25 -23.36 37.54
C PRO A 15 -4.92 -23.98 36.16
N ALA A 16 -4.64 -25.27 36.16
CA ALA A 16 -4.33 -26.09 34.99
C ALA A 16 -5.53 -26.33 34.08
N ARG A 17 -5.29 -26.36 32.75
CA ARG A 17 -6.26 -26.74 31.72
C ARG A 17 -6.43 -28.25 31.64
N PRO A 18 -7.66 -28.78 31.45
CA PRO A 18 -7.88 -30.20 31.25
C PRO A 18 -7.50 -30.66 29.82
N ARG A 19 -6.77 -31.78 29.77
CA ARG A 19 -6.49 -32.53 28.54
C ARG A 19 -7.68 -33.41 28.20
N TYR A 20 -8.24 -33.26 26.98
CA TYR A 20 -9.09 -34.27 26.39
C TYR A 20 -8.29 -35.15 25.44
N ARG A 21 -8.29 -36.48 25.73
CA ARG A 21 -7.79 -37.55 24.87
C ARG A 21 -8.97 -38.20 24.14
N GLY A 22 -8.82 -38.38 22.84
CA GLY A 22 -9.22 -39.60 22.15
C GLY A 22 -10.58 -39.64 21.51
N LEU A 23 -10.64 -39.66 20.19
CA LEU A 23 -11.24 -40.80 19.45
C LEU A 23 -10.70 -40.81 18.00
N LEU A 24 -10.10 -41.95 17.61
CA LEU A 24 -9.77 -42.29 16.22
C LEU A 24 -11.08 -42.63 15.47
N MET A 25 -11.23 -42.14 14.24
CA MET A 25 -11.87 -42.91 13.17
C MET A 25 -11.21 -42.55 11.82
N SER A 26 -10.80 -43.61 11.17
CA SER A 26 -10.15 -43.70 9.87
C SER A 26 -11.14 -43.40 8.73
N VAL A 27 -10.75 -42.55 7.76
CA VAL A 27 -11.33 -42.60 6.38
C VAL A 27 -10.23 -42.20 5.38
N LEU A 28 -9.91 -43.16 4.56
CA LEU A 28 -9.35 -43.19 3.20
C LEU A 28 -8.50 -42.02 2.66
N ALA A 29 -7.30 -42.42 2.26
CA ALA A 29 -6.32 -41.71 1.49
C ALA A 29 -6.88 -41.16 0.16
N ALA A 30 -6.78 -39.84 0.00
CA ALA A 30 -6.59 -39.21 -1.29
C ALA A 30 -5.15 -38.66 -1.29
N VAL A 31 -4.26 -39.32 -2.02
CA VAL A 31 -2.89 -38.88 -2.28
C VAL A 31 -2.99 -37.67 -3.22
N SER A 32 -3.06 -36.48 -2.64
CA SER A 32 -2.68 -35.26 -3.31
C SER A 32 -1.19 -35.10 -3.10
N LEU A 33 -0.40 -35.22 -4.15
CA LEU A 33 0.98 -34.75 -4.19
C LEU A 33 0.96 -33.22 -3.93
N TRP A 34 1.06 -32.85 -2.68
CA TRP A 34 1.60 -31.55 -2.31
C TRP A 34 3.10 -31.68 -2.59
N ALA A 35 3.55 -31.10 -3.70
CA ALA A 35 4.91 -30.66 -3.80
C ALA A 35 5.13 -29.77 -2.56
N ALA A 36 5.89 -30.29 -1.60
CA ALA A 36 6.46 -29.48 -0.54
C ALA A 36 7.36 -28.46 -1.26
N GLY A 37 6.83 -27.29 -1.55
CA GLY A 37 7.63 -26.12 -1.84
C GLY A 37 8.54 -25.97 -0.62
N ALA A 38 9.84 -26.14 -0.81
CA ALA A 38 10.81 -25.69 0.16
C ALA A 38 10.43 -24.24 0.48
N SER A 39 10.16 -23.94 1.75
CA SER A 39 10.02 -22.57 2.22
C SER A 39 11.23 -21.83 1.66
N ALA A 40 11.02 -20.85 0.79
CA ALA A 40 12.11 -20.02 0.31
C ALA A 40 12.83 -19.52 1.57
N ALA A 41 14.14 -19.76 1.66
CA ALA A 41 14.90 -19.33 2.82
C ALA A 41 14.69 -17.82 2.97
N GLU A 42 14.34 -17.39 4.18
CA GLU A 42 14.14 -15.98 4.49
C GLU A 42 15.37 -15.17 4.05
N ARG A 43 15.18 -14.14 3.22
CA ARG A 43 16.27 -13.31 2.69
C ARG A 43 16.66 -12.21 3.68
N ASP A 44 16.99 -12.63 4.91
CA ASP A 44 17.50 -11.78 5.99
C ASP A 44 18.98 -11.40 5.79
N GLU A 45 19.56 -10.70 6.75
CA GLU A 45 20.96 -10.29 6.73
C GLU A 45 21.92 -11.48 6.62
N PHE A 46 21.59 -12.60 7.27
CA PHE A 46 22.40 -13.82 7.20
C PHE A 46 22.44 -14.39 5.78
N PHE A 47 21.29 -14.46 5.12
CA PHE A 47 21.18 -14.88 3.73
C PHE A 47 22.09 -14.04 2.84
N TRP A 48 21.92 -12.71 2.88
CA TRP A 48 22.68 -11.81 2.03
C TRP A 48 24.17 -11.79 2.34
N LEU A 49 24.57 -11.92 3.61
CA LEU A 49 25.98 -12.11 3.99
C LEU A 49 26.55 -13.39 3.38
N GLY A 50 25.76 -14.46 3.34
CA GLY A 50 26.12 -15.71 2.65
C GLY A 50 26.36 -15.48 1.15
N GLU A 51 25.41 -14.82 0.46
CA GLU A 51 25.49 -14.56 -0.96
C GLU A 51 26.67 -13.63 -1.32
N ILE A 52 26.92 -12.58 -0.54
CA ILE A 52 28.09 -11.71 -0.70
C ILE A 52 29.41 -12.50 -0.57
N ASN A 53 29.50 -13.42 0.38
CA ASN A 53 30.69 -14.26 0.57
C ASN A 53 30.88 -15.26 -0.60
N LYS A 54 29.81 -15.89 -1.09
CA LYS A 54 29.85 -16.74 -2.29
C LYS A 54 30.35 -15.95 -3.50
N ALA A 55 29.74 -14.78 -3.77
CA ALA A 55 30.09 -13.94 -4.88
C ALA A 55 31.56 -13.46 -4.80
N THR A 56 32.01 -13.06 -3.60
CA THR A 56 33.42 -12.70 -3.38
C THR A 56 34.36 -13.85 -3.68
N ALA A 57 34.06 -15.07 -3.20
CA ALA A 57 34.92 -16.24 -3.47
C ALA A 57 34.99 -16.56 -4.96
N VAL A 58 33.86 -16.53 -5.69
CA VAL A 58 33.82 -16.78 -7.14
C VAL A 58 34.62 -15.72 -7.90
N ILE A 59 34.30 -14.44 -7.68
CA ILE A 59 34.90 -13.32 -8.44
C ILE A 59 36.40 -13.24 -8.17
N ASN A 60 36.80 -13.25 -6.90
CA ASN A 60 38.22 -13.07 -6.54
C ASN A 60 39.08 -14.26 -6.99
N THR A 61 38.53 -15.46 -7.03
CA THR A 61 39.23 -16.64 -7.59
C THR A 61 39.41 -16.51 -9.12
N ASP A 62 38.37 -16.13 -9.82
CA ASP A 62 38.40 -16.00 -11.29
C ASP A 62 39.35 -14.89 -11.74
N GLU A 63 39.36 -13.77 -10.99
CA GLU A 63 40.17 -12.59 -11.27
C GLU A 63 41.60 -12.69 -10.70
N GLY A 64 41.94 -13.80 -10.04
CA GLY A 64 43.28 -14.02 -9.49
C GLY A 64 43.61 -13.23 -8.23
N LEU A 65 42.59 -12.70 -7.55
CA LEU A 65 42.72 -11.98 -6.27
C LEU A 65 42.69 -12.95 -5.08
N LEU A 66 42.22 -14.16 -5.26
CA LEU A 66 42.23 -15.26 -4.30
C LEU A 66 42.95 -16.45 -4.91
N ASP A 67 43.88 -17.04 -4.16
CA ASP A 67 44.64 -18.20 -4.60
C ASP A 67 43.71 -19.41 -4.86
N ARG A 68 43.78 -19.95 -6.07
CA ARG A 68 42.99 -21.13 -6.49
C ARG A 68 43.24 -22.36 -5.64
N GLN A 69 44.41 -22.48 -5.00
CA GLN A 69 44.70 -23.61 -4.11
C GLN A 69 43.96 -23.51 -2.76
N LEU A 70 43.70 -22.28 -2.29
CA LEU A 70 42.96 -22.02 -1.03
C LEU A 70 41.46 -21.97 -1.21
N THR A 71 41.01 -21.66 -2.43
CA THR A 71 39.59 -21.45 -2.76
C THR A 71 38.68 -22.61 -2.33
N PRO A 72 38.99 -23.93 -2.57
CA PRO A 72 38.09 -25.01 -2.20
C PRO A 72 37.83 -25.07 -0.69
N GLY A 73 38.88 -24.84 0.15
CA GLY A 73 38.74 -24.82 1.61
C GLY A 73 37.87 -23.64 2.08
N ILE A 74 38.03 -22.46 1.46
CA ILE A 74 37.25 -21.27 1.77
C ILE A 74 35.79 -21.45 1.35
N ALA A 75 35.55 -21.99 0.14
CA ALA A 75 34.21 -22.29 -0.35
C ALA A 75 33.49 -23.33 0.53
N ALA A 76 34.17 -24.39 0.97
CA ALA A 76 33.63 -25.37 1.89
C ALA A 76 33.24 -24.74 3.23
N ALA A 77 34.06 -23.80 3.76
CA ALA A 77 33.73 -23.08 4.99
C ALA A 77 32.47 -22.19 4.84
N ILE A 78 32.34 -21.46 3.73
CA ILE A 78 31.14 -20.67 3.41
C ILE A 78 29.90 -21.57 3.34
N ALA A 79 29.97 -22.65 2.55
CA ALA A 79 28.87 -23.60 2.40
C ALA A 79 28.44 -24.21 3.74
N LYS A 80 29.43 -24.58 4.59
CA LYS A 80 29.16 -25.11 5.93
C LYS A 80 28.45 -24.12 6.84
N VAL A 81 28.89 -22.86 6.88
CA VAL A 81 28.27 -21.80 7.70
C VAL A 81 26.84 -21.55 7.26
N ILE A 82 26.58 -21.46 5.95
CA ILE A 82 25.24 -21.29 5.40
C ILE A 82 24.36 -22.49 5.76
N ALA A 83 24.84 -23.71 5.56
CA ALA A 83 24.10 -24.94 5.88
C ALA A 83 23.78 -25.04 7.38
N ASP A 84 24.73 -24.69 8.26
CA ASP A 84 24.51 -24.68 9.69
C ASP A 84 23.50 -23.64 10.14
N GLY A 85 23.50 -22.41 9.57
CA GLY A 85 22.55 -21.34 9.89
C GLY A 85 21.14 -21.57 9.33
N ASN A 86 21.00 -22.44 8.33
CA ASN A 86 19.69 -22.80 7.76
C ASN A 86 19.01 -23.98 8.48
N LYS A 87 19.64 -24.57 9.50
CA LYS A 87 19.01 -25.58 10.33
C LYS A 87 17.91 -24.98 11.20
N GLU A 88 16.86 -25.75 11.45
CA GLU A 88 15.77 -25.31 12.32
C GLU A 88 16.29 -24.90 13.72
N GLY A 89 15.91 -23.71 14.17
CA GLY A 89 16.34 -23.15 15.47
C GLY A 89 17.79 -22.68 15.53
N ALA A 90 18.53 -22.70 14.42
CA ALA A 90 19.89 -22.18 14.39
C ALA A 90 19.90 -20.65 14.55
N ARG A 91 20.93 -20.15 15.22
CA ARG A 91 21.18 -18.70 15.29
C ARG A 91 21.72 -18.21 13.93
N ARG A 92 21.08 -17.19 13.37
CA ARG A 92 21.49 -16.51 12.14
C ARG A 92 22.15 -15.17 12.49
N PRO A 93 23.48 -15.00 12.26
CA PRO A 93 24.14 -13.73 12.51
C PRO A 93 23.68 -12.63 11.54
N SER A 94 23.41 -11.44 12.07
CA SER A 94 22.94 -10.27 11.29
C SER A 94 24.05 -9.26 10.94
N SER A 95 25.32 -9.55 11.28
CA SER A 95 26.43 -8.63 11.02
C SER A 95 27.71 -9.37 10.63
N VAL A 96 28.58 -8.69 9.91
CA VAL A 96 29.90 -9.23 9.52
C VAL A 96 30.71 -9.66 10.76
N ILE A 97 30.67 -8.87 11.83
CA ILE A 97 31.44 -9.14 13.08
C ILE A 97 30.98 -10.47 13.73
N THR A 98 29.72 -10.82 13.60
CA THR A 98 29.17 -12.08 14.16
C THR A 98 29.19 -13.23 13.16
N PHE A 99 29.25 -12.95 11.85
CA PHE A 99 29.34 -13.96 10.78
C PHE A 99 30.75 -14.49 10.57
N GLU A 100 31.76 -13.59 10.51
CA GLU A 100 33.16 -13.94 10.22
C GLU A 100 33.76 -14.95 11.21
N PRO A 101 33.54 -14.88 12.54
CA PRO A 101 34.00 -15.89 13.46
C PRO A 101 33.50 -17.31 13.14
N LEU A 102 32.33 -17.46 12.54
CA LEU A 102 31.82 -18.76 12.10
C LEU A 102 32.60 -19.26 10.88
N LEU A 103 32.97 -18.38 9.95
CA LEU A 103 33.84 -18.73 8.81
C LEU A 103 35.23 -19.17 9.31
N ILE A 104 35.84 -18.41 10.22
CA ILE A 104 37.17 -18.77 10.81
C ILE A 104 37.11 -20.11 11.53
N LYS A 105 36.04 -20.37 12.27
CA LYS A 105 35.84 -21.68 12.95
C LYS A 105 35.71 -22.83 11.95
N ALA A 106 35.10 -22.58 10.79
CA ALA A 106 34.84 -23.61 9.77
C ALA A 106 36.05 -23.86 8.86
N GLY A 107 36.84 -22.84 8.50
CA GLY A 107 37.88 -22.92 7.48
C GLY A 107 39.26 -22.36 7.89
N GLY A 108 39.45 -21.96 9.16
CA GLY A 108 40.69 -21.34 9.62
C GLY A 108 40.87 -19.90 9.18
N MET A 109 42.09 -19.37 9.39
CA MET A 109 42.38 -17.96 9.11
C MET A 109 42.38 -17.60 7.62
N ASP A 110 42.56 -18.57 6.72
CA ASP A 110 42.59 -18.34 5.27
C ASP A 110 41.27 -17.77 4.74
N VAL A 111 40.15 -18.00 5.43
CA VAL A 111 38.85 -17.41 5.06
C VAL A 111 38.87 -15.87 5.11
N THR A 112 39.80 -15.28 5.87
CA THR A 112 39.93 -13.82 5.97
C THR A 112 40.52 -13.18 4.70
N LEU A 113 41.06 -13.98 3.77
CA LEU A 113 41.46 -13.52 2.44
C LEU A 113 40.26 -13.01 1.60
N LEU A 114 39.06 -13.39 1.98
CA LEU A 114 37.85 -12.80 1.43
C LEU A 114 37.73 -11.30 1.70
N HIS A 115 38.49 -10.72 2.65
CA HIS A 115 38.49 -9.28 2.96
C HIS A 115 39.18 -8.40 1.89
N ALA A 116 39.73 -8.96 0.81
CA ALA A 116 40.33 -8.17 -0.25
C ALA A 116 39.36 -7.06 -0.73
N GLY A 117 39.69 -5.81 -0.38
CA GLY A 117 38.97 -4.61 -0.82
C GLY A 117 37.52 -4.45 -0.33
N ARG A 118 37.12 -5.09 0.75
CA ARG A 118 35.78 -4.94 1.34
C ARG A 118 35.82 -4.58 2.83
N SER A 119 34.72 -4.13 3.35
CA SER A 119 34.50 -3.77 4.75
C SER A 119 33.12 -4.22 5.22
N SER A 120 32.89 -4.23 6.54
CA SER A 120 31.53 -4.39 7.05
C SER A 120 30.59 -3.30 6.57
N GLN A 121 31.07 -2.11 6.27
CA GLN A 121 30.21 -0.98 5.87
C GLN A 121 29.57 -1.17 4.50
N ASP A 122 30.33 -1.53 3.46
CA ASP A 122 29.79 -1.78 2.12
C ASP A 122 28.97 -3.08 2.07
N MET A 123 29.34 -4.10 2.85
CA MET A 123 28.55 -5.32 2.99
C MET A 123 27.19 -5.02 3.64
N HIS A 124 27.18 -4.25 4.75
CA HIS A 124 25.94 -3.87 5.42
C HIS A 124 25.06 -2.95 4.56
N ALA A 125 25.62 -1.97 3.87
CA ALA A 125 24.87 -1.12 2.95
C ALA A 125 24.22 -1.95 1.84
N THR A 126 24.96 -2.94 1.30
CA THR A 126 24.48 -3.80 0.22
C THR A 126 23.31 -4.68 0.69
N TYR A 127 23.41 -5.37 1.84
CA TYR A 127 22.30 -6.22 2.27
C TYR A 127 21.09 -5.40 2.71
N ARG A 128 21.26 -4.20 3.28
CA ARG A 128 20.13 -3.30 3.60
C ARG A 128 19.35 -2.90 2.36
N ALA A 129 20.07 -2.48 1.31
CA ALA A 129 19.44 -2.19 0.03
C ALA A 129 18.73 -3.42 -0.57
N ALA A 130 19.34 -4.61 -0.47
CA ALA A 130 18.75 -5.85 -0.96
C ALA A 130 17.45 -6.22 -0.21
N ILE A 131 17.42 -6.08 1.12
CA ILE A 131 16.24 -6.34 1.94
C ILE A 131 15.14 -5.33 1.65
N LEU A 132 15.45 -4.02 1.67
CA LEU A 132 14.47 -2.98 1.34
C LEU A 132 13.91 -3.12 -0.08
N ARG A 133 14.71 -3.61 -1.03
CA ARG A 133 14.27 -3.92 -2.38
C ARG A 133 13.25 -5.05 -2.40
N ASP A 134 13.48 -6.13 -1.66
CA ASP A 134 12.54 -7.25 -1.52
C ASP A 134 11.26 -6.78 -0.79
N ASP A 135 11.38 -6.02 0.29
CA ASP A 135 10.27 -5.43 1.04
C ASP A 135 9.38 -4.53 0.14
N LEU A 136 9.98 -3.73 -0.74
CA LEU A 136 9.22 -2.92 -1.71
C LEU A 136 8.46 -3.76 -2.73
N LEU A 137 8.99 -4.90 -3.15
CA LEU A 137 8.29 -5.82 -4.04
C LEU A 137 7.09 -6.48 -3.32
N ASP A 138 7.23 -6.82 -2.05
CA ASP A 138 6.13 -7.34 -1.23
C ASP A 138 5.03 -6.30 -1.00
N LEU A 139 5.42 -5.05 -0.76
CA LEU A 139 4.49 -3.92 -0.66
C LEU A 139 3.76 -3.69 -1.99
N ALA A 140 4.48 -3.77 -3.13
CA ALA A 140 3.91 -3.63 -4.46
C ALA A 140 2.88 -4.72 -4.78
N ASP A 141 3.19 -5.98 -4.44
CA ASP A 141 2.26 -7.10 -4.61
C ASP A 141 0.95 -6.86 -3.83
N GLN A 142 1.06 -6.47 -2.56
CA GLN A 142 -0.12 -6.22 -1.74
C GLN A 142 -0.92 -5.00 -2.22
N LEU A 143 -0.23 -3.93 -2.61
CA LEU A 143 -0.87 -2.74 -3.17
C LEU A 143 -1.66 -3.11 -4.44
N ASN A 144 -1.05 -3.88 -5.34
CA ASN A 144 -1.69 -4.29 -6.59
C ASN A 144 -2.89 -5.20 -6.36
N ALA A 145 -2.79 -6.14 -5.39
CA ALA A 145 -3.90 -6.99 -5.00
C ALA A 145 -5.09 -6.19 -4.45
N THR A 146 -4.84 -5.24 -3.54
CA THR A 146 -5.87 -4.38 -2.94
C THR A 146 -6.49 -3.43 -3.97
N ALA A 147 -5.66 -2.83 -4.84
CA ALA A 147 -6.13 -1.96 -5.91
C ALA A 147 -6.99 -2.73 -6.93
N ARG A 148 -6.69 -4.01 -7.18
CA ARG A 148 -7.52 -4.89 -8.01
C ARG A 148 -8.90 -5.09 -7.41
N THR A 149 -9.00 -5.40 -6.12
CA THR A 149 -10.28 -5.51 -5.41
C THR A 149 -11.09 -4.22 -5.56
N LEU A 150 -10.43 -3.07 -5.39
CA LEU A 150 -11.07 -1.75 -5.52
C LEU A 150 -11.59 -1.50 -6.95
N VAL A 151 -10.82 -1.83 -7.98
CA VAL A 151 -11.20 -1.65 -9.40
C VAL A 151 -12.35 -2.59 -9.78
N GLU A 152 -12.34 -3.85 -9.32
CA GLU A 152 -13.45 -4.78 -9.59
C GLU A 152 -14.73 -4.38 -8.85
N LEU A 153 -14.61 -3.87 -7.62
CA LEU A 153 -15.76 -3.29 -6.91
C LEU A 153 -16.30 -2.04 -7.65
N ALA A 154 -15.41 -1.20 -8.18
CA ALA A 154 -15.80 -0.06 -9.01
C ALA A 154 -16.56 -0.50 -10.28
N ALA A 155 -16.11 -1.55 -10.94
CA ALA A 155 -16.77 -2.13 -12.10
C ALA A 155 -18.17 -2.67 -11.77
N ALA A 156 -18.31 -3.36 -10.62
CA ALA A 156 -19.60 -3.88 -10.15
C ALA A 156 -20.62 -2.78 -9.80
N HIS A 157 -20.16 -1.58 -9.51
CA HIS A 157 -20.97 -0.43 -9.11
C HIS A 157 -20.87 0.75 -10.10
N ALA A 158 -20.49 0.51 -11.35
CA ALA A 158 -20.34 1.54 -12.36
C ALA A 158 -21.64 2.37 -12.60
N ASP A 159 -22.79 1.73 -12.45
CA ASP A 159 -24.13 2.30 -12.62
C ASP A 159 -24.86 2.63 -11.31
N THR A 160 -24.23 2.36 -10.15
CA THR A 160 -24.85 2.60 -8.84
C THR A 160 -24.78 4.08 -8.49
N VAL A 161 -25.91 4.78 -8.63
CA VAL A 161 -26.01 6.22 -8.34
C VAL A 161 -26.05 6.45 -6.84
N VAL A 162 -25.14 7.30 -6.35
CA VAL A 162 -24.97 7.64 -4.93
C VAL A 162 -24.71 9.13 -4.75
N PRO A 163 -24.97 9.69 -3.56
CA PRO A 163 -24.49 11.04 -3.24
C PRO A 163 -22.96 11.03 -3.07
N ASN A 164 -22.30 12.00 -3.69
CA ASN A 164 -20.91 12.34 -3.37
C ASN A 164 -20.89 13.48 -2.36
N TYR A 165 -19.90 13.43 -1.48
CA TYR A 165 -19.75 14.37 -0.38
C TYR A 165 -18.51 15.25 -0.56
N THR A 166 -18.61 16.47 -0.09
CA THR A 166 -17.47 17.37 0.12
C THR A 166 -17.58 17.94 1.53
N ASN A 167 -16.48 17.95 2.26
CA ASN A 167 -16.47 18.39 3.67
C ASN A 167 -17.48 17.63 4.56
N GLY A 168 -17.78 16.37 4.23
CA GLY A 168 -18.78 15.57 4.94
C GLY A 168 -20.24 15.92 4.62
N VAL A 169 -20.50 16.79 3.63
CA VAL A 169 -21.84 17.22 3.22
C VAL A 169 -22.16 16.72 1.81
N ALA A 170 -23.36 16.17 1.61
CA ALA A 170 -23.82 15.73 0.30
C ALA A 170 -23.77 16.89 -0.70
N ALA A 171 -23.13 16.69 -1.85
CA ALA A 171 -22.84 17.72 -2.82
C ALA A 171 -23.51 17.49 -4.18
N GLN A 172 -23.24 16.37 -4.80
CA GLN A 172 -23.75 16.07 -6.16
C GLN A 172 -24.02 14.58 -6.33
N PRO A 173 -24.95 14.20 -7.26
CA PRO A 173 -25.11 12.82 -7.68
C PRO A 173 -23.86 12.31 -8.42
N ASN A 174 -23.45 11.08 -8.13
CA ASN A 174 -22.33 10.41 -8.80
C ASN A 174 -22.59 8.91 -8.93
N SER A 175 -21.72 8.18 -9.63
CA SER A 175 -21.63 6.73 -9.58
C SER A 175 -20.68 6.30 -8.47
N PHE A 176 -21.05 5.27 -7.69
CA PHE A 176 -20.15 4.70 -6.68
C PHE A 176 -18.90 4.11 -7.32
N GLY A 177 -19.03 3.51 -8.49
CA GLY A 177 -17.87 3.05 -9.27
C GLY A 177 -16.92 4.18 -9.63
N HIS A 178 -17.43 5.35 -10.02
CA HIS A 178 -16.61 6.53 -10.31
C HIS A 178 -15.86 7.03 -9.05
N TYR A 179 -16.53 7.08 -7.91
CA TYR A 179 -15.94 7.41 -6.64
C TYR A 179 -14.77 6.47 -6.30
N LEU A 180 -14.98 5.15 -6.42
CA LEU A 180 -13.95 4.14 -6.17
C LEU A 180 -12.76 4.25 -7.13
N LEU A 181 -12.99 4.54 -8.43
CA LEU A 181 -11.91 4.77 -9.39
C LEU A 181 -11.06 6.00 -9.05
N GLY A 182 -11.64 7.01 -8.41
CA GLY A 182 -10.88 8.15 -7.86
C GLY A 182 -9.84 7.71 -6.83
N HIS A 183 -10.21 6.82 -5.91
CA HIS A 183 -9.28 6.22 -4.94
C HIS A 183 -8.28 5.27 -5.61
N ALA A 184 -8.71 4.47 -6.59
CA ALA A 184 -7.82 3.61 -7.36
C ALA A 184 -6.72 4.40 -8.09
N ALA A 185 -7.03 5.60 -8.59
CA ALA A 185 -6.03 6.50 -9.18
C ALA A 185 -5.00 7.00 -8.13
N GLY A 186 -5.38 7.14 -6.86
CA GLY A 186 -4.46 7.38 -5.75
C GLY A 186 -3.45 6.25 -5.59
N PHE A 187 -3.93 5.02 -5.49
CA PHE A 187 -3.07 3.82 -5.39
C PHE A 187 -2.22 3.58 -6.64
N ALA A 188 -2.70 3.93 -7.83
CA ALA A 188 -1.87 3.87 -9.05
C ALA A 188 -0.65 4.81 -8.94
N ARG A 189 -0.81 6.01 -8.37
CA ARG A 189 0.32 6.91 -8.09
C ARG A 189 1.26 6.35 -7.01
N ASP A 190 0.75 5.60 -6.04
CA ASP A 190 1.60 4.93 -5.06
C ASP A 190 2.41 3.80 -5.69
N ALA A 191 1.84 3.05 -6.64
CA ALA A 191 2.58 2.06 -7.43
C ALA A 191 3.73 2.71 -8.23
N GLU A 192 3.52 3.90 -8.80
CA GLU A 192 4.58 4.66 -9.45
C GLU A 192 5.68 5.09 -8.46
N ARG A 193 5.32 5.53 -7.25
CA ARG A 193 6.28 5.87 -6.20
C ARG A 193 7.13 4.66 -5.80
N ILE A 194 6.52 3.49 -5.65
CA ILE A 194 7.25 2.24 -5.36
C ILE A 194 8.26 1.94 -6.46
N ARG A 195 7.87 2.01 -7.73
CA ARG A 195 8.80 1.78 -8.86
C ARG A 195 9.97 2.74 -8.86
N GLN A 196 9.71 4.01 -8.56
CA GLN A 196 10.74 5.05 -8.51
C GLN A 196 11.69 4.86 -7.32
N ALA A 197 11.16 4.52 -6.14
CA ALA A 197 11.96 4.19 -4.97
C ALA A 197 12.81 2.94 -5.23
N TYR A 198 12.21 1.88 -5.77
CA TYR A 198 12.91 0.65 -6.15
C TYR A 198 14.10 0.93 -7.08
N ALA A 199 13.93 1.73 -8.12
CA ALA A 199 15.01 2.05 -9.06
C ALA A 199 16.19 2.81 -8.44
N ARG A 200 15.97 3.53 -7.34
CA ARG A 200 17.03 4.21 -6.59
C ARG A 200 17.72 3.29 -5.58
N ILE A 201 16.99 2.33 -5.01
CA ILE A 201 17.50 1.35 -4.05
C ILE A 201 18.18 0.17 -4.75
N ASP A 202 17.80 -0.18 -5.98
CA ASP A 202 18.35 -1.29 -6.75
C ASP A 202 19.78 -1.00 -7.27
N ARG A 203 20.67 -0.62 -6.33
CA ARG A 203 22.06 -0.25 -6.58
C ARG A 203 23.00 -0.89 -5.54
N SER A 204 24.07 -1.54 -6.02
CA SER A 204 25.04 -2.21 -5.15
C SER A 204 26.08 -1.24 -4.59
N ALA A 205 26.26 -1.27 -3.27
CA ALA A 205 27.34 -0.56 -2.56
C ALA A 205 28.65 -1.37 -2.51
N MET A 206 28.63 -2.69 -2.83
CA MET A 206 29.78 -3.58 -2.66
C MET A 206 31.04 -3.09 -3.38
N GLY A 207 32.19 -3.28 -2.72
CA GLY A 207 33.51 -2.91 -3.20
C GLY A 207 33.86 -1.43 -3.05
N THR A 208 33.04 -0.68 -2.30
CA THR A 208 33.36 0.72 -1.92
C THR A 208 34.14 0.81 -0.61
N THR A 209 34.31 -0.30 0.08
CA THR A 209 34.97 -0.41 1.39
C THR A 209 34.24 0.46 2.43
N VAL A 210 34.89 1.47 3.00
CA VAL A 210 34.26 2.34 4.02
C VAL A 210 33.81 3.68 3.44
N LEU A 211 34.71 4.43 2.80
CA LEU A 211 34.48 5.83 2.43
C LEU A 211 34.99 6.22 1.04
N ASN A 212 36.09 5.63 0.58
CA ASN A 212 36.86 6.14 -0.56
C ASN A 212 37.36 5.04 -1.51
N GLY A 213 36.70 3.86 -1.47
CA GLY A 213 37.12 2.71 -2.27
C GLY A 213 38.38 2.03 -1.74
N THR A 214 39.06 1.31 -2.60
CA THR A 214 40.19 0.44 -2.24
C THR A 214 41.27 0.43 -3.33
N GLY A 215 42.48 0.04 -2.98
CA GLY A 215 43.56 -0.25 -3.94
C GLY A 215 43.44 -1.62 -4.63
N TRP A 216 42.47 -2.46 -4.26
CA TRP A 216 42.25 -3.72 -4.92
C TRP A 216 41.48 -3.53 -6.24
N PRO A 217 41.85 -4.21 -7.32
CA PRO A 217 41.15 -4.11 -8.62
C PRO A 217 39.87 -4.98 -8.64
N LEU A 218 38.89 -4.60 -7.81
CA LEU A 218 37.64 -5.37 -7.66
C LEU A 218 36.72 -5.21 -8.87
N ASN A 219 36.06 -6.30 -9.24
CA ASN A 219 35.00 -6.30 -10.25
C ASN A 219 33.62 -6.04 -9.58
N ARG A 220 33.34 -4.77 -9.29
CA ARG A 220 32.09 -4.32 -8.65
C ARG A 220 30.85 -4.65 -9.50
N GLN A 221 30.96 -4.56 -10.82
CA GLN A 221 29.83 -4.85 -11.71
C GLN A 221 29.42 -6.31 -11.62
N ARG A 222 30.38 -7.24 -11.69
CA ARG A 222 30.08 -8.67 -11.55
C ARG A 222 29.48 -9.03 -10.20
N MET A 223 29.89 -8.33 -9.14
CA MET A 223 29.29 -8.47 -7.80
C MET A 223 27.82 -8.02 -7.81
N ALA A 224 27.52 -6.85 -8.40
CA ALA A 224 26.14 -6.37 -8.55
C ALA A 224 25.29 -7.37 -9.39
N ASP A 225 25.84 -7.87 -10.47
CA ASP A 225 25.18 -8.84 -11.35
C ASP A 225 24.84 -10.16 -10.64
N TYR A 226 25.70 -10.66 -9.74
CA TYR A 226 25.43 -11.87 -8.95
C TYR A 226 24.40 -11.65 -7.84
N LEU A 227 24.34 -10.43 -7.28
CA LEU A 227 23.37 -10.09 -6.25
C LEU A 227 22.05 -9.54 -6.83
N GLY A 228 21.92 -9.50 -8.15
CA GLY A 228 20.72 -9.08 -8.85
C GLY A 228 20.43 -7.59 -8.78
N PHE A 229 21.44 -6.74 -8.54
CA PHE A 229 21.32 -5.29 -8.60
C PHE A 229 21.44 -4.78 -10.05
N ALA A 230 20.61 -3.79 -10.39
CA ALA A 230 20.61 -3.21 -11.73
C ALA A 230 21.82 -2.27 -11.98
N GLN A 231 22.34 -1.63 -10.92
CA GLN A 231 23.36 -0.60 -11.02
C GLN A 231 24.34 -0.66 -9.85
N LEU A 232 25.41 0.15 -9.95
CA LEU A 232 26.32 0.44 -8.84
C LEU A 232 25.95 1.79 -8.21
N VAL A 233 26.18 1.96 -6.91
CA VAL A 233 26.34 3.28 -6.33
C VAL A 233 27.71 3.80 -6.79
N ASP A 234 27.72 4.93 -7.48
CA ASP A 234 28.91 5.42 -8.20
C ASP A 234 29.98 5.94 -7.25
N ASN A 235 29.60 6.76 -6.31
CA ASN A 235 30.51 7.37 -5.34
C ASN A 235 30.65 6.49 -4.09
N ALA A 236 31.90 6.16 -3.69
CA ALA A 236 32.15 5.29 -2.56
C ALA A 236 31.71 5.89 -1.20
N TYR A 237 31.75 7.21 -1.05
CA TYR A 237 31.24 7.86 0.14
C TYR A 237 29.73 7.83 0.21
N ASP A 238 29.07 8.10 -0.91
CA ASP A 238 27.61 8.01 -1.04
C ASP A 238 27.11 6.61 -0.66
N ALA A 239 27.75 5.57 -1.19
CA ALA A 239 27.35 4.17 -1.06
C ALA A 239 27.08 3.70 0.39
N SER A 240 27.87 4.13 1.33
CA SER A 240 27.76 3.68 2.73
C SER A 240 27.35 4.78 3.72
N GLN A 241 27.49 6.06 3.31
CA GLN A 241 27.29 7.18 4.22
C GLN A 241 26.01 7.98 3.94
N ILE A 242 25.62 8.15 2.69
CA ILE A 242 24.47 8.98 2.31
C ILE A 242 23.30 8.11 1.85
N SER A 243 23.44 7.30 0.78
CA SER A 243 22.34 6.54 0.22
C SER A 243 21.70 5.58 1.25
N SER A 244 22.51 4.93 2.08
CA SER A 244 22.00 4.05 3.14
C SER A 244 21.23 4.76 4.27
N MET A 245 21.24 6.12 4.30
CA MET A 245 20.33 6.91 5.15
C MET A 245 19.11 7.41 4.38
N ASP A 246 19.25 7.71 3.09
CA ASP A 246 18.16 8.17 2.24
C ASP A 246 17.13 7.08 1.93
N GLU A 247 17.60 5.85 1.67
CA GLU A 247 16.77 4.71 1.27
C GLU A 247 15.59 4.45 2.23
N PRO A 248 15.78 4.32 3.55
CA PRO A 248 14.66 4.11 4.47
C PRO A 248 13.75 5.34 4.59
N VAL A 249 14.25 6.55 4.41
CA VAL A 249 13.43 7.78 4.39
C VAL A 249 12.50 7.78 3.17
N GLU A 250 13.03 7.38 2.02
CA GLU A 250 12.22 7.29 0.79
C GLU A 250 11.13 6.24 0.89
N VAL A 251 11.44 5.05 1.41
CA VAL A 251 10.45 3.98 1.66
C VAL A 251 9.40 4.45 2.66
N GLY A 252 9.80 5.17 3.72
CA GLY A 252 8.87 5.77 4.68
C GLY A 252 7.89 6.75 4.03
N ALA A 253 8.35 7.55 3.06
CA ALA A 253 7.46 8.44 2.31
C ALA A 253 6.42 7.67 1.46
N VAL A 254 6.82 6.55 0.86
CA VAL A 254 5.91 5.66 0.12
C VAL A 254 4.87 5.04 1.04
N VAL A 255 5.29 4.45 2.16
CA VAL A 255 4.39 3.85 3.16
C VAL A 255 3.41 4.89 3.70
N THR A 256 3.90 6.11 3.99
CA THR A 256 3.05 7.23 4.43
C THR A 256 1.98 7.57 3.40
N ALA A 257 2.32 7.67 2.10
CA ALA A 257 1.36 7.99 1.05
C ALA A 257 0.24 6.92 0.98
N ILE A 258 0.59 5.64 1.02
CA ILE A 258 -0.36 4.52 1.04
C ILE A 258 -1.29 4.59 2.26
N ALA A 259 -0.72 4.83 3.44
CA ALA A 259 -1.48 4.92 4.68
C ALA A 259 -2.44 6.11 4.69
N LEU A 260 -2.04 7.26 4.14
CA LEU A 260 -2.91 8.45 4.00
C LEU A 260 -4.06 8.20 3.02
N HIS A 261 -3.82 7.57 1.86
CA HIS A 261 -4.88 7.21 0.92
C HIS A 261 -5.87 6.22 1.54
N THR A 262 -5.38 5.22 2.28
CA THR A 262 -6.23 4.28 3.02
C THR A 262 -7.04 4.99 4.09
N GLY A 263 -6.39 5.84 4.90
CA GLY A 263 -7.04 6.58 5.99
C GLY A 263 -8.14 7.51 5.48
N ASN A 264 -7.89 8.23 4.38
CA ASN A 264 -8.88 9.12 3.76
C ASN A 264 -10.11 8.35 3.26
N PHE A 265 -9.91 7.21 2.59
CA PHE A 265 -11.02 6.37 2.16
C PHE A 265 -11.84 5.85 3.34
N VAL A 266 -11.19 5.32 4.37
CA VAL A 266 -11.86 4.78 5.55
C VAL A 266 -12.64 5.85 6.30
N GLU A 267 -12.08 7.06 6.45
CA GLU A 267 -12.75 8.18 7.13
C GLU A 267 -13.97 8.68 6.36
N ASP A 268 -13.89 8.75 5.03
CA ASP A 268 -15.05 9.13 4.21
C ASP A 268 -16.19 8.11 4.32
N ILE A 269 -15.86 6.80 4.32
CA ILE A 269 -16.86 5.75 4.57
C ILE A 269 -17.42 5.86 5.99
N MET A 270 -16.61 6.12 7.01
CA MET A 270 -17.07 6.27 8.40
C MET A 270 -18.01 7.46 8.59
N THR A 271 -17.77 8.57 7.91
CA THR A 271 -18.65 9.74 7.94
C THR A 271 -20.06 9.38 7.45
N GLN A 272 -20.17 8.60 6.38
CA GLN A 272 -21.44 8.16 5.83
C GLN A 272 -22.07 7.04 6.67
N TYR A 273 -21.27 6.12 7.19
CA TYR A 273 -21.72 5.06 8.12
C TYR A 273 -22.36 5.63 9.39
N ALA A 274 -21.94 6.82 9.84
CA ALA A 274 -22.47 7.49 11.04
C ALA A 274 -23.86 8.09 10.85
N GLY A 275 -24.39 8.16 9.62
CA GLY A 275 -25.75 8.63 9.34
C GLY A 275 -26.82 7.81 10.06
N SER A 276 -27.96 8.44 10.34
CA SER A 276 -29.10 7.75 11.01
C SER A 276 -29.69 6.60 10.18
N ARG A 277 -29.60 6.71 8.86
CA ARG A 277 -30.02 5.68 7.86
C ARG A 277 -28.97 5.60 6.77
N PRO A 278 -27.78 5.01 7.06
CA PRO A 278 -26.69 4.97 6.11
C PRO A 278 -27.04 4.09 4.88
N TRP A 279 -26.57 4.51 3.71
CA TRP A 279 -26.67 3.73 2.47
C TRP A 279 -25.46 2.82 2.25
N ILE A 280 -24.37 3.04 3.00
CA ILE A 280 -23.16 2.22 2.98
C ILE A 280 -22.94 1.62 4.36
N LEU A 281 -22.74 0.32 4.41
CA LEU A 281 -22.59 -0.46 5.63
C LEU A 281 -21.47 -1.49 5.46
N LEU A 282 -21.07 -2.14 6.55
CA LEU A 282 -20.28 -3.36 6.53
C LEU A 282 -21.20 -4.58 6.72
N GLN A 283 -20.89 -5.67 6.04
CA GLN A 283 -21.50 -6.96 6.31
C GLN A 283 -21.34 -7.33 7.79
N GLU A 284 -22.43 -7.66 8.47
CA GLU A 284 -22.42 -8.03 9.88
C GLU A 284 -21.69 -9.37 10.13
N GLY A 285 -20.98 -9.46 11.25
CA GLY A 285 -20.23 -10.65 11.65
C GLY A 285 -18.82 -10.71 11.05
N GLY A 286 -18.17 -11.86 11.16
CA GLY A 286 -16.84 -12.11 10.59
C GLY A 286 -15.71 -11.20 11.10
N GLY A 287 -15.93 -10.46 12.21
CA GLY A 287 -14.97 -9.44 12.70
C GLY A 287 -15.15 -8.06 12.06
N ASN A 288 -16.06 -7.90 11.08
CA ASN A 288 -16.30 -6.62 10.43
C ASN A 288 -17.00 -5.61 11.35
N THR A 289 -17.97 -6.12 12.14
CA THR A 289 -18.73 -5.32 13.10
C THR A 289 -18.79 -5.99 14.46
N TYR A 290 -19.03 -5.20 15.51
CA TYR A 290 -19.31 -5.74 16.84
C TYR A 290 -20.51 -5.04 17.48
N VAL A 291 -21.26 -5.80 18.29
CA VAL A 291 -22.47 -5.34 18.99
C VAL A 291 -22.07 -4.51 20.23
N SER A 292 -22.79 -3.44 20.49
CA SER A 292 -22.65 -2.70 21.74
C SER A 292 -23.13 -3.54 22.93
N SER A 293 -22.41 -3.48 24.05
CA SER A 293 -22.80 -4.19 25.29
C SER A 293 -24.07 -3.66 25.93
N ALA A 294 -24.46 -2.41 25.63
CA ALA A 294 -25.59 -1.73 26.23
C ALA A 294 -26.73 -1.41 25.24
N MET A 295 -26.41 -1.27 23.96
CA MET A 295 -27.37 -0.84 22.92
C MET A 295 -27.52 -1.95 21.88
N PRO A 296 -28.60 -2.77 21.93
CA PRO A 296 -28.73 -3.98 21.09
C PRO A 296 -28.76 -3.71 19.58
N GLN A 297 -29.24 -2.55 19.16
CA GLN A 297 -29.33 -2.15 17.76
C GLN A 297 -28.00 -1.62 17.19
N LYS A 298 -27.02 -1.26 18.05
CA LYS A 298 -25.80 -0.60 17.61
C LYS A 298 -24.79 -1.61 17.06
N ARG A 299 -24.42 -1.43 15.80
CA ARG A 299 -23.37 -2.18 15.11
C ARG A 299 -22.15 -1.26 14.91
N ASN A 300 -21.10 -1.48 15.70
CA ASN A 300 -19.87 -0.69 15.57
C ASN A 300 -19.04 -1.20 14.40
N PRO A 301 -18.48 -0.32 13.55
CA PRO A 301 -17.69 -0.72 12.39
C PRO A 301 -16.26 -1.09 12.81
N GLY A 302 -16.12 -2.25 13.46
CA GLY A 302 -14.84 -2.70 14.03
C GLY A 302 -13.70 -2.73 13.02
N LEU A 303 -13.98 -3.23 11.81
CA LEU A 303 -12.98 -3.33 10.75
C LEU A 303 -12.52 -1.95 10.24
N LEU A 304 -13.44 -0.98 10.08
CA LEU A 304 -13.05 0.40 9.72
C LEU A 304 -12.17 1.03 10.82
N ASN A 305 -12.56 0.84 12.09
CA ASN A 305 -11.79 1.37 13.22
C ASN A 305 -10.37 0.79 13.28
N SER A 306 -10.21 -0.53 13.09
CA SER A 306 -8.91 -1.17 13.09
C SER A 306 -8.06 -0.73 11.91
N THR A 307 -8.62 -0.70 10.69
CA THR A 307 -7.90 -0.27 9.48
C THR A 307 -7.39 1.17 9.60
N ARG A 308 -8.21 2.08 10.14
CA ARG A 308 -7.78 3.45 10.44
C ARG A 308 -6.62 3.49 11.44
N SER A 309 -6.69 2.68 12.49
CA SER A 309 -5.63 2.58 13.52
C SER A 309 -4.34 2.03 12.93
N ASP A 310 -4.43 1.01 12.08
CA ASP A 310 -3.27 0.41 11.41
C ASP A 310 -2.61 1.39 10.43
N ALA A 311 -3.40 2.17 9.69
CA ALA A 311 -2.89 3.26 8.86
C ALA A 311 -2.13 4.31 9.69
N SER A 312 -2.64 4.68 10.86
CA SER A 312 -1.95 5.60 11.78
C SER A 312 -0.64 5.00 12.32
N THR A 313 -0.62 3.70 12.59
CA THR A 313 0.60 2.97 13.01
C THR A 313 1.63 2.97 11.90
N ALA A 314 1.23 2.71 10.65
CA ALA A 314 2.12 2.75 9.49
C ALA A 314 2.75 4.14 9.30
N VAL A 315 1.98 5.23 9.43
CA VAL A 315 2.51 6.61 9.42
C VAL A 315 3.50 6.83 10.55
N THR A 316 3.21 6.36 11.76
CA THR A 316 4.08 6.54 12.93
C THR A 316 5.42 5.84 12.72
N LEU A 317 5.44 4.61 12.22
CA LEU A 317 6.68 3.87 11.91
C LEU A 317 7.44 4.52 10.76
N ALA A 318 6.74 5.00 9.73
CA ALA A 318 7.34 5.66 8.58
C ALA A 318 8.02 7.00 8.91
N LEU A 319 7.63 7.66 9.98
CA LEU A 319 8.32 8.85 10.48
C LEU A 319 9.65 8.53 11.18
N GLY A 320 9.85 7.29 11.62
CA GLY A 320 11.06 6.85 12.32
C GLY A 320 12.35 7.20 11.56
N PRO A 321 12.56 6.70 10.34
CA PRO A 321 13.74 6.99 9.55
C PRO A 321 13.97 8.50 9.31
N ILE A 322 12.89 9.27 9.11
CA ILE A 322 12.97 10.72 8.91
C ILE A 322 13.55 11.41 10.16
N LEU A 323 13.03 11.06 11.33
CA LEU A 323 13.48 11.64 12.60
C LEU A 323 14.90 11.20 12.96
N GLN A 324 15.25 9.94 12.67
CA GLN A 324 16.56 9.37 12.94
C GLN A 324 17.65 9.89 12.01
N THR A 325 17.28 10.29 10.77
CA THR A 325 18.23 10.87 9.82
C THR A 325 18.45 12.36 10.06
N HIS A 326 17.52 13.04 10.73
CA HIS A 326 17.60 14.48 10.96
C HIS A 326 18.74 14.85 11.90
N ASN A 327 19.64 15.73 11.44
CA ASN A 327 20.76 16.29 12.22
C ASN A 327 21.76 15.27 12.77
N ILE A 328 21.99 14.15 12.08
CA ILE A 328 23.05 13.21 12.44
C ILE A 328 24.26 13.32 11.51
N THR A 329 25.41 12.93 12.01
CA THR A 329 26.62 12.83 11.19
C THR A 329 26.54 11.63 10.25
N PRO A 330 26.93 11.75 8.97
CA PRO A 330 27.01 10.62 8.06
C PRO A 330 27.78 9.44 8.65
N GLY A 331 27.27 8.24 8.45
CA GLY A 331 27.87 7.01 9.01
C GLY A 331 27.24 6.51 10.32
N MET A 332 26.40 7.31 10.98
CA MET A 332 25.68 6.87 12.17
C MET A 332 24.69 5.72 11.82
N PRO A 333 24.41 4.82 12.80
CA PRO A 333 23.57 3.65 12.54
C PRO A 333 22.07 3.92 12.64
N ASP A 334 21.63 5.04 13.19
CA ASP A 334 20.27 5.32 13.63
C ASP A 334 19.18 4.93 12.60
N PRO A 335 19.19 5.39 11.32
CA PRO A 335 18.16 5.02 10.35
C PRO A 335 18.43 3.66 9.66
N LYS A 336 19.51 2.97 10.03
CA LYS A 336 20.04 1.78 9.33
C LYS A 336 19.60 0.46 9.96
N ASP A 337 18.65 0.49 10.89
CA ASP A 337 18.10 -0.69 11.55
C ASP A 337 17.17 -1.44 10.59
N VAL A 338 17.55 -2.69 10.26
CA VAL A 338 16.80 -3.53 9.30
C VAL A 338 15.43 -3.91 9.86
N GLU A 339 15.36 -4.36 11.12
CA GLU A 339 14.11 -4.79 11.74
C GLU A 339 13.08 -3.65 11.77
N GLN A 340 13.52 -2.44 12.13
CA GLN A 340 12.66 -1.26 12.14
C GLN A 340 12.16 -0.90 10.74
N ASN A 341 13.05 -0.95 9.73
CA ASN A 341 12.69 -0.59 8.36
C ASN A 341 11.75 -1.61 7.74
N THR A 342 11.98 -2.91 7.97
CA THR A 342 11.05 -3.97 7.54
C THR A 342 9.70 -3.86 8.26
N ALA A 343 9.68 -3.61 9.59
CA ALA A 343 8.43 -3.41 10.34
C ALA A 343 7.60 -2.23 9.82
N MET A 344 8.23 -1.17 9.34
CA MET A 344 7.56 -0.04 8.68
C MET A 344 6.84 -0.49 7.41
N VAL A 345 7.49 -1.28 6.56
CA VAL A 345 6.90 -1.80 5.32
C VAL A 345 5.79 -2.80 5.62
N GLU A 346 6.00 -3.70 6.59
CA GLU A 346 4.98 -4.66 7.05
C GLU A 346 3.71 -3.96 7.56
N ALA A 347 3.84 -2.83 8.24
CA ALA A 347 2.71 -2.02 8.68
C ALA A 347 1.93 -1.43 7.48
N GLY A 348 2.63 -1.02 6.42
CA GLY A 348 2.02 -0.63 5.15
C GLY A 348 1.26 -1.78 4.48
N ILE A 349 1.89 -2.95 4.41
CA ILE A 349 1.27 -4.18 3.88
C ILE A 349 0.03 -4.57 4.69
N LYS A 350 0.12 -4.53 6.03
CA LYS A 350 -1.01 -4.81 6.91
C LYS A 350 -2.18 -3.84 6.67
N THR A 351 -1.88 -2.56 6.54
CA THR A 351 -2.88 -1.52 6.24
C THR A 351 -3.63 -1.83 4.94
N LEU A 352 -2.92 -2.23 3.88
CA LEU A 352 -3.51 -2.62 2.60
C LEU A 352 -4.34 -3.91 2.70
N LYS A 353 -3.87 -4.92 3.45
CA LYS A 353 -4.63 -6.15 3.70
C LYS A 353 -5.94 -5.89 4.43
N ASP A 354 -5.93 -4.98 5.38
CA ASP A 354 -7.14 -4.63 6.12
C ASP A 354 -8.08 -3.76 5.28
N LEU A 355 -7.54 -2.86 4.42
CA LEU A 355 -8.34 -2.17 3.42
C LEU A 355 -9.00 -3.15 2.44
N ASP A 356 -8.29 -4.17 1.96
CA ASP A 356 -8.85 -5.21 1.09
C ASP A 356 -10.04 -5.94 1.75
N LYS A 357 -9.94 -6.22 3.06
CA LYS A 357 -11.07 -6.77 3.83
C LYS A 357 -12.23 -5.78 3.92
N VAL A 358 -11.95 -4.49 4.14
CA VAL A 358 -12.99 -3.45 4.14
C VAL A 358 -13.73 -3.43 2.82
N LEU A 359 -13.02 -3.37 1.69
CA LEU A 359 -13.61 -3.34 0.36
C LEU A 359 -14.53 -4.55 0.11
N LYS A 360 -14.10 -5.74 0.53
CA LYS A 360 -14.87 -6.99 0.41
C LYS A 360 -16.09 -7.06 1.35
N ALA A 361 -16.06 -6.30 2.44
CA ALA A 361 -17.13 -6.27 3.43
C ALA A 361 -18.15 -5.15 3.21
N LEU A 362 -17.92 -4.23 2.26
CA LEU A 362 -18.85 -3.14 1.98
C LEU A 362 -20.19 -3.67 1.45
N VAL A 363 -21.27 -3.14 2.00
CA VAL A 363 -22.66 -3.38 1.56
C VAL A 363 -23.25 -2.04 1.12
N ILE A 364 -23.62 -1.94 -0.16
CA ILE A 364 -24.16 -0.73 -0.77
C ILE A 364 -25.67 -0.89 -0.96
N ASN A 365 -26.44 -0.11 -0.22
CA ASN A 365 -27.90 -0.05 -0.40
C ASN A 365 -28.24 0.99 -1.46
N ARG A 366 -28.42 0.53 -2.71
CA ARG A 366 -28.69 1.39 -3.89
C ARG A 366 -29.98 2.19 -3.74
N ASP A 367 -31.03 1.57 -3.22
CA ASP A 367 -32.33 2.23 -3.06
C ASP A 367 -32.25 3.32 -2.00
N ARG A 368 -31.54 3.07 -0.91
CA ARG A 368 -31.34 4.07 0.15
C ARG A 368 -30.45 5.25 -0.32
N ALA A 369 -29.43 4.96 -1.11
CA ALA A 369 -28.59 6.01 -1.70
C ALA A 369 -29.42 6.94 -2.63
N LEU A 370 -30.27 6.34 -3.46
CA LEU A 370 -31.16 7.08 -4.35
C LEU A 370 -32.25 7.83 -3.56
N GLU A 371 -32.80 7.24 -2.50
CA GLU A 371 -33.73 7.91 -1.58
C GLU A 371 -33.10 9.17 -0.97
N GLU A 372 -31.82 9.10 -0.56
CA GLU A 372 -31.09 10.23 0.00
C GLU A 372 -30.96 11.36 -1.03
N LEU A 373 -30.54 11.04 -2.25
CA LEU A 373 -30.45 12.01 -3.34
C LEU A 373 -31.80 12.64 -3.69
N ASN A 374 -32.87 11.85 -3.69
CA ASN A 374 -34.23 12.32 -3.97
C ASN A 374 -34.88 13.07 -2.78
N SER A 375 -34.23 13.08 -1.62
CA SER A 375 -34.70 13.81 -0.43
C SER A 375 -33.94 15.11 -0.19
N ASP A 376 -32.88 15.37 -0.97
CA ASP A 376 -32.08 16.57 -0.88
C ASP A 376 -31.94 17.24 -2.27
N TRP A 377 -31.50 18.49 -2.30
CA TRP A 377 -31.41 19.33 -3.49
C TRP A 377 -30.02 19.30 -4.15
N THR A 378 -29.32 18.18 -4.06
CA THR A 378 -27.97 17.98 -4.64
C THR A 378 -27.94 18.10 -6.18
N ALA A 379 -29.09 17.94 -6.83
CA ALA A 379 -29.27 18.10 -8.27
C ALA A 379 -29.48 19.55 -8.74
N SER A 380 -29.74 20.49 -7.83
CA SER A 380 -30.21 21.85 -8.15
C SER A 380 -29.28 22.66 -9.08
N GLN A 381 -27.96 22.42 -9.01
CA GLN A 381 -27.01 23.10 -9.91
C GLN A 381 -27.31 22.82 -11.40
N GLU A 382 -27.81 21.63 -11.76
CA GLU A 382 -28.08 21.26 -13.15
C GLU A 382 -29.13 22.16 -13.79
N LEU A 383 -30.06 22.73 -13.01
CA LEU A 383 -31.00 23.75 -13.50
C LEU A 383 -30.28 24.96 -14.09
N ALA A 384 -29.30 25.48 -13.37
CA ALA A 384 -28.51 26.64 -13.84
C ALA A 384 -27.63 26.25 -15.04
N ASP A 385 -27.03 25.08 -15.01
CA ASP A 385 -26.16 24.59 -16.09
C ASP A 385 -26.93 24.36 -17.39
N ILE A 386 -28.14 23.79 -17.35
CA ILE A 386 -28.99 23.59 -18.53
C ILE A 386 -29.44 24.93 -19.09
N LEU A 387 -29.88 25.87 -18.24
CA LEU A 387 -30.29 27.22 -18.68
C LEU A 387 -29.16 27.93 -19.40
N MET A 388 -27.93 27.83 -18.90
CA MET A 388 -26.77 28.43 -19.56
C MET A 388 -26.41 27.70 -20.86
N ARG A 389 -26.31 26.38 -20.82
CA ARG A 389 -25.81 25.55 -21.92
C ARG A 389 -26.75 25.50 -23.12
N LYS A 390 -28.08 25.45 -22.88
CA LYS A 390 -29.06 25.29 -23.95
C LYS A 390 -29.78 26.58 -24.33
N TYR A 391 -29.94 27.49 -23.37
CA TYR A 391 -30.82 28.66 -23.55
C TYR A 391 -30.07 29.98 -23.42
N ALA A 392 -28.76 29.96 -23.30
CA ALA A 392 -27.90 31.13 -23.18
C ALA A 392 -28.29 32.10 -22.03
N VAL A 393 -28.95 31.59 -20.99
CA VAL A 393 -29.22 32.35 -19.76
C VAL A 393 -27.94 32.32 -18.93
N PRO A 394 -27.39 33.47 -18.48
CA PRO A 394 -26.16 33.49 -17.71
C PRO A 394 -26.26 32.68 -16.43
N PHE A 395 -25.15 32.06 -16.03
CA PHE A 395 -25.11 31.18 -14.84
C PHE A 395 -25.70 31.85 -13.59
N ARG A 396 -25.42 33.12 -13.35
CA ARG A 396 -25.96 33.83 -12.17
C ARG A 396 -27.48 33.90 -12.13
N GLU A 397 -28.11 34.16 -13.25
CA GLU A 397 -29.58 34.16 -13.35
C GLU A 397 -30.15 32.76 -13.15
N GLY A 398 -29.51 31.76 -13.78
CA GLY A 398 -29.85 30.36 -13.56
C GLY A 398 -29.65 29.92 -12.13
N HIS A 399 -28.60 30.40 -11.46
CA HIS A 399 -28.34 30.13 -10.06
C HIS A 399 -29.37 30.80 -9.12
N HIS A 400 -29.75 32.04 -9.39
CA HIS A 400 -30.84 32.72 -8.65
C HIS A 400 -32.15 31.94 -8.76
N PHE A 401 -32.50 31.49 -9.98
CA PHE A 401 -33.63 30.61 -10.19
C PHE A 401 -33.52 29.32 -9.38
N ALA A 402 -32.39 28.61 -9.46
CA ALA A 402 -32.17 27.36 -8.71
C ALA A 402 -32.25 27.59 -7.19
N SER A 403 -31.68 28.68 -6.67
CA SER A 403 -31.80 29.06 -5.25
C SER A 403 -33.26 29.31 -4.85
N GLY A 404 -34.02 30.04 -5.65
CA GLY A 404 -35.44 30.28 -5.40
C GLY A 404 -36.27 28.99 -5.37
N VAL A 405 -35.97 28.06 -6.27
CA VAL A 405 -36.58 26.70 -6.26
C VAL A 405 -36.28 25.96 -4.96
N VAL A 406 -35.01 25.96 -4.54
CA VAL A 406 -34.57 25.28 -3.30
C VAL A 406 -35.20 25.94 -2.07
N ASP A 407 -35.23 27.29 -2.00
CA ASP A 407 -35.80 28.01 -0.87
C ASP A 407 -37.31 27.78 -0.75
N TYR A 408 -38.04 27.81 -1.86
CA TYR A 408 -39.46 27.48 -1.88
C TYR A 408 -39.73 26.06 -1.46
N ALA A 409 -38.93 25.11 -1.97
CA ALA A 409 -39.06 23.70 -1.63
C ALA A 409 -38.83 23.43 -0.16
N ARG A 410 -37.81 24.04 0.45
CA ARG A 410 -37.52 23.90 1.89
C ARG A 410 -38.61 24.48 2.77
N GLN A 411 -39.18 25.63 2.37
CA GLN A 411 -40.28 26.24 3.12
C GLN A 411 -41.56 25.41 3.09
N ASN A 412 -41.76 24.62 2.04
CA ASN A 412 -42.98 23.82 1.82
C ASN A 412 -42.76 22.30 1.97
N ASP A 413 -41.59 21.83 2.42
CA ASP A 413 -41.22 20.42 2.56
C ASP A 413 -41.43 19.61 1.26
N ILE A 414 -41.00 20.17 0.12
CA ILE A 414 -41.18 19.55 -1.21
C ILE A 414 -39.87 18.88 -1.62
N LYS A 415 -39.95 17.63 -2.08
CA LYS A 415 -38.81 16.90 -2.65
C LYS A 415 -38.56 17.31 -4.09
N PRO A 416 -37.29 17.15 -4.59
CA PRO A 416 -36.93 17.58 -5.94
C PRO A 416 -37.86 17.07 -7.05
N LEU A 417 -38.17 15.78 -7.07
CA LEU A 417 -38.99 15.17 -8.11
C LEU A 417 -40.49 15.52 -8.00
N ASP A 418 -40.95 15.98 -6.85
CA ASP A 418 -42.31 16.36 -6.58
C ASP A 418 -42.55 17.86 -6.78
N PHE A 419 -41.52 18.63 -7.17
CA PHE A 419 -41.60 20.08 -7.27
C PHE A 419 -42.62 20.50 -8.36
N PRO A 420 -43.60 21.40 -8.06
CA PRO A 420 -44.59 21.83 -9.03
C PRO A 420 -43.97 22.67 -10.16
N TYR A 421 -44.11 22.23 -11.40
CA TYR A 421 -43.53 22.93 -12.55
C TYR A 421 -44.08 24.35 -12.71
N ALA A 422 -45.37 24.59 -12.39
CA ALA A 422 -45.96 25.94 -12.43
C ALA A 422 -45.25 26.92 -11.45
N GLU A 423 -44.83 26.42 -10.27
CA GLU A 423 -44.04 27.25 -9.33
C GLU A 423 -42.63 27.48 -9.85
N ALA A 424 -42.01 26.51 -10.54
CA ALA A 424 -40.74 26.73 -11.21
C ALA A 424 -40.82 27.86 -12.27
N GLN A 425 -41.91 27.87 -13.05
CA GLN A 425 -42.14 28.94 -14.03
C GLN A 425 -42.29 30.32 -13.36
N ARG A 426 -43.01 30.40 -12.26
CA ARG A 426 -43.19 31.63 -11.49
C ARG A 426 -41.85 32.13 -10.91
N ILE A 427 -41.12 31.25 -10.24
CA ILE A 427 -39.81 31.57 -9.62
C ILE A 427 -38.82 32.03 -10.68
N TYR A 428 -38.81 31.35 -11.84
CA TYR A 428 -37.94 31.75 -12.94
C TYR A 428 -38.26 33.15 -13.44
N ALA A 429 -39.55 33.48 -13.65
CA ALA A 429 -39.98 34.82 -14.10
C ALA A 429 -39.56 35.91 -13.11
N GLU A 430 -39.62 35.61 -11.79
CA GLU A 430 -39.14 36.53 -10.75
C GLU A 430 -37.62 36.71 -10.79
N ALA A 431 -36.86 35.60 -10.97
CA ALA A 431 -35.41 35.66 -11.01
C ALA A 431 -34.86 36.47 -12.18
N VAL A 432 -35.54 36.46 -13.36
CA VAL A 432 -35.10 37.19 -14.55
C VAL A 432 -35.82 38.51 -14.74
N ALA A 433 -36.69 38.92 -13.81
CA ALA A 433 -37.46 40.15 -13.93
C ALA A 433 -36.58 41.40 -14.18
N GLY A 434 -36.94 42.19 -15.19
CA GLY A 434 -36.17 43.38 -15.56
C GLY A 434 -34.86 43.12 -16.31
N THR A 435 -34.54 41.86 -16.60
CA THR A 435 -33.39 41.49 -17.44
C THR A 435 -33.79 41.40 -18.92
N LYS A 436 -32.80 41.28 -19.79
CA LYS A 436 -33.02 41.09 -21.26
C LYS A 436 -33.27 39.61 -21.64
N TYR A 437 -33.25 38.69 -20.70
CA TYR A 437 -33.40 37.27 -20.96
C TYR A 437 -34.88 36.85 -21.09
N PRO A 438 -35.20 35.67 -21.65
CA PRO A 438 -36.57 35.20 -21.76
C PRO A 438 -37.30 35.28 -20.41
N GLN A 439 -38.47 35.91 -20.40
CA GLN A 439 -39.25 36.09 -19.16
C GLN A 439 -40.08 34.84 -18.78
N ALA A 440 -40.30 33.93 -19.74
CA ALA A 440 -40.88 32.63 -19.48
C ALA A 440 -39.79 31.58 -19.37
N LEU A 441 -39.92 30.62 -18.46
CA LEU A 441 -38.96 29.50 -18.32
C LEU A 441 -38.84 28.75 -19.66
N PRO A 442 -37.68 28.79 -20.32
CA PRO A 442 -37.52 28.19 -21.64
C PRO A 442 -37.40 26.67 -21.61
N MET A 443 -37.17 26.09 -20.43
CA MET A 443 -37.03 24.66 -20.16
C MET A 443 -38.43 24.01 -20.09
N ALA A 444 -38.68 22.99 -20.89
CA ALA A 444 -39.92 22.22 -20.80
C ALA A 444 -40.03 21.43 -19.48
N GLU A 445 -41.25 21.06 -19.06
CA GLU A 445 -41.44 20.31 -17.81
C GLU A 445 -40.65 18.98 -17.78
N THR A 446 -40.61 18.23 -18.88
CA THR A 446 -39.84 17.00 -19.00
C THR A 446 -38.35 17.22 -18.80
N GLU A 447 -37.81 18.31 -19.28
CA GLU A 447 -36.40 18.68 -19.10
C GLU A 447 -36.13 19.17 -17.66
N PHE A 448 -37.06 19.93 -17.08
CA PHE A 448 -37.00 20.35 -15.69
C PHE A 448 -36.96 19.12 -14.74
N ARG A 449 -37.81 18.13 -14.97
CA ARG A 449 -37.82 16.88 -14.23
C ARG A 449 -36.49 16.12 -14.38
N ALA A 450 -35.97 16.01 -15.60
CA ALA A 450 -34.70 15.37 -15.88
C ALA A 450 -33.50 16.08 -15.23
N ALA A 451 -33.57 17.42 -15.11
CA ALA A 451 -32.53 18.21 -14.41
C ALA A 451 -32.50 17.98 -12.90
N LEU A 452 -33.58 17.46 -12.33
CA LEU A 452 -33.66 17.11 -10.89
C LEU A 452 -33.52 15.62 -10.64
N ASP A 453 -33.45 14.78 -11.68
CA ASP A 453 -33.28 13.34 -11.57
C ASP A 453 -31.78 12.97 -11.45
N PRO A 454 -31.32 12.45 -10.30
CA PRO A 454 -29.92 12.06 -10.10
C PRO A 454 -29.40 11.07 -11.15
N VAL A 455 -30.24 10.13 -11.58
CA VAL A 455 -29.86 9.10 -12.56
C VAL A 455 -29.68 9.73 -13.96
N ALA A 456 -30.60 10.62 -14.35
CA ALA A 456 -30.48 11.35 -15.61
C ALA A 456 -29.23 12.24 -15.64
N ILE A 457 -28.92 12.91 -14.53
CA ILE A 457 -27.73 13.75 -14.38
C ILE A 457 -26.45 12.95 -14.59
N VAL A 458 -26.28 11.82 -13.88
CA VAL A 458 -25.08 10.98 -13.99
C VAL A 458 -24.89 10.49 -15.43
N LYS A 459 -25.97 10.04 -16.09
CA LYS A 459 -25.95 9.56 -17.47
C LYS A 459 -25.64 10.67 -18.49
N ALA A 460 -26.06 11.90 -18.21
CA ALA A 460 -25.90 13.06 -19.11
C ALA A 460 -24.52 13.72 -19.01
N ARG A 461 -23.66 13.34 -18.08
CA ARG A 461 -22.30 13.91 -17.97
C ARG A 461 -21.49 13.58 -19.23
N SER A 462 -21.03 14.59 -19.95
CA SER A 462 -20.31 14.44 -21.23
C SER A 462 -18.81 14.71 -21.11
N THR A 463 -18.36 15.19 -19.95
CA THR A 463 -16.95 15.52 -19.69
C THR A 463 -16.11 14.25 -19.62
N SER A 464 -14.94 14.25 -20.26
CA SER A 464 -13.94 13.18 -20.08
C SER A 464 -13.59 13.03 -18.59
N GLY A 465 -13.57 11.80 -18.11
CA GLY A 465 -13.38 11.49 -16.69
C GLY A 465 -14.63 11.64 -15.83
N GLY A 466 -15.80 11.88 -16.41
CA GLY A 466 -17.07 11.89 -15.69
C GLY A 466 -17.67 10.49 -15.49
N PRO A 467 -18.79 10.36 -14.74
CA PRO A 467 -19.38 9.08 -14.38
C PRO A 467 -20.27 8.44 -15.44
N GLN A 468 -20.36 9.00 -16.65
CA GLN A 468 -21.17 8.43 -17.73
C GLN A 468 -20.62 7.07 -18.20
N PRO A 469 -21.47 6.16 -18.73
CA PRO A 469 -21.10 4.75 -18.97
C PRO A 469 -19.84 4.57 -19.83
N ALA A 470 -19.70 5.30 -20.94
CA ALA A 470 -18.55 5.16 -21.84
C ALA A 470 -17.22 5.55 -21.16
N GLU A 471 -17.22 6.60 -20.33
CA GLU A 471 -16.03 7.00 -19.57
C GLU A 471 -15.75 6.03 -18.43
N MET A 472 -16.76 5.49 -17.78
CA MET A 472 -16.60 4.44 -16.78
C MET A 472 -15.91 3.20 -17.39
N GLU A 473 -16.38 2.72 -18.53
CA GLU A 473 -15.76 1.59 -19.25
C GLU A 473 -14.29 1.89 -19.59
N ARG A 474 -14.01 3.07 -20.13
CA ARG A 474 -12.66 3.51 -20.48
C ARG A 474 -11.74 3.57 -19.26
N MET A 475 -12.20 4.15 -18.14
CA MET A 475 -11.42 4.30 -16.92
C MET A 475 -11.15 2.95 -16.24
N ILE A 476 -12.15 2.04 -16.21
CA ILE A 476 -12.00 0.67 -15.70
C ILE A 476 -10.97 -0.10 -16.55
N ALA A 477 -11.08 -0.04 -17.88
CA ALA A 477 -10.15 -0.70 -18.76
C ALA A 477 -8.71 -0.17 -18.57
N LYS A 478 -8.53 1.15 -18.43
CA LYS A 478 -7.23 1.76 -18.14
C LYS A 478 -6.67 1.30 -16.79
N ALA A 479 -7.49 1.25 -15.75
CA ALA A 479 -7.07 0.80 -14.42
C ALA A 479 -6.63 -0.67 -14.44
N ARG A 480 -7.40 -1.55 -15.09
CA ARG A 480 -7.04 -2.98 -15.27
C ARG A 480 -5.73 -3.15 -16.04
N ALA A 481 -5.51 -2.38 -17.09
CA ALA A 481 -4.25 -2.42 -17.84
C ALA A 481 -3.05 -1.98 -16.96
N GLY A 482 -3.22 -0.94 -16.14
CA GLY A 482 -2.19 -0.51 -15.20
C GLY A 482 -1.86 -1.56 -14.14
N LEU A 483 -2.87 -2.28 -13.62
CA LEU A 483 -2.66 -3.40 -12.69
C LEU A 483 -1.90 -4.56 -13.33
N ALA A 484 -2.21 -4.90 -14.59
CA ALA A 484 -1.51 -5.95 -15.32
C ALA A 484 -0.04 -5.57 -15.61
N ASP A 485 0.23 -4.31 -15.95
CA ASP A 485 1.59 -3.79 -16.11
C ASP A 485 2.38 -3.83 -14.79
N GLN A 486 1.72 -3.52 -13.67
CA GLN A 486 2.34 -3.63 -12.35
C GLN A 486 2.69 -5.07 -11.99
N ASP A 487 1.80 -6.04 -12.23
CA ASP A 487 2.09 -7.48 -12.03
C ASP A 487 3.30 -7.92 -12.88
N ALA A 488 3.34 -7.51 -14.15
CA ALA A 488 4.44 -7.85 -15.05
C ALA A 488 5.78 -7.28 -14.54
N TRP A 489 5.79 -6.04 -14.09
CA TRP A 489 6.98 -5.40 -13.53
C TRP A 489 7.47 -6.09 -12.25
N ILE A 490 6.58 -6.40 -11.31
CA ILE A 490 6.94 -7.11 -10.06
C ILE A 490 7.56 -8.47 -10.40
N LYS A 491 6.91 -9.23 -11.27
CA LYS A 491 7.39 -10.54 -11.71
C LYS A 491 8.75 -10.45 -12.38
N GLU A 492 8.97 -9.45 -13.22
CA GLU A 492 10.25 -9.23 -13.89
C GLU A 492 11.36 -8.94 -12.88
N ARG A 493 11.10 -8.02 -11.91
CA ARG A 493 12.11 -7.68 -10.89
C ARG A 493 12.48 -8.87 -10.02
N ARG A 494 11.50 -9.64 -9.54
CA ARG A 494 11.77 -10.89 -8.80
C ARG A 494 12.55 -11.89 -9.65
N GLY A 495 12.17 -12.07 -10.91
CA GLY A 495 12.83 -12.98 -11.82
C GLY A 495 14.30 -12.62 -12.09
N VAL A 496 14.65 -11.34 -12.13
CA VAL A 496 16.05 -10.87 -12.27
C VAL A 496 16.86 -11.26 -11.04
N ILE A 497 16.33 -11.05 -9.83
CA ILE A 497 17.00 -11.40 -8.57
C ILE A 497 17.20 -12.93 -8.51
N ASP A 498 16.15 -13.69 -8.73
CA ASP A 498 16.18 -15.16 -8.65
C ASP A 498 17.16 -15.76 -9.65
N ALA A 499 17.18 -15.26 -10.89
CA ALA A 499 18.13 -15.72 -11.92
C ALA A 499 19.59 -15.37 -11.58
N ALA A 500 19.83 -14.21 -10.97
CA ALA A 500 21.16 -13.80 -10.53
C ALA A 500 21.69 -14.71 -9.41
N LEU A 501 20.87 -14.98 -8.39
CA LEU A 501 21.21 -15.86 -7.28
C LEU A 501 21.41 -17.32 -7.75
N ALA A 502 20.56 -17.83 -8.64
CA ALA A 502 20.72 -19.16 -9.20
C ALA A 502 22.03 -19.30 -10.02
N ARG A 503 22.42 -18.25 -10.76
CA ARG A 503 23.72 -18.20 -11.46
C ARG A 503 24.87 -18.21 -10.45
N LEU A 504 24.79 -17.42 -9.38
CA LEU A 504 25.79 -17.40 -8.32
C LEU A 504 25.94 -18.78 -7.66
N ASP A 505 24.86 -19.45 -7.34
CA ASP A 505 24.88 -20.80 -6.77
C ASP A 505 25.58 -21.82 -7.68
N ALA A 506 25.24 -21.76 -8.97
CA ALA A 506 25.87 -22.64 -9.97
C ALA A 506 27.38 -22.40 -10.13
N ASP A 507 27.82 -21.14 -10.09
CA ASP A 507 29.25 -20.81 -10.21
C ASP A 507 29.99 -21.10 -8.87
N PHE A 508 29.37 -20.85 -7.73
CA PHE A 508 29.94 -21.17 -6.42
C PHE A 508 30.11 -22.69 -6.22
N ALA A 509 29.17 -23.51 -6.69
CA ALA A 509 29.26 -24.96 -6.63
C ALA A 509 30.51 -25.52 -7.35
N LYS A 510 31.04 -24.80 -8.34
CA LYS A 510 32.29 -25.22 -9.05
C LYS A 510 33.55 -25.01 -8.21
N LEU A 511 33.48 -24.24 -7.13
CA LEU A 511 34.60 -23.98 -6.20
C LEU A 511 34.71 -25.03 -5.11
N THR A 512 33.62 -25.74 -4.81
CA THR A 512 33.60 -26.83 -3.81
C THR A 512 34.04 -28.15 -4.46
N PRO A 513 34.84 -28.99 -3.79
CA PRO A 513 35.31 -30.23 -4.32
C PRO A 513 34.19 -31.25 -4.56
#